data_bef0c851843e4c8db59eb702b0430f58
#
_entry.id   bef0c851843e4c8db59eb702b0430f58
#
_cell.length_a   1.000
_cell.length_b   1.000
_cell.length_c   1.000
_cell.angle_alpha   90.00
_cell.angle_beta   90.00
_cell.angle_gamma   90.00
#
_symmetry.space_group_name_H-M   'P 1'
#
loop_
_entity.id
_entity.type
_entity.pdbx_description
1 polymer ?
#
loop_
_entity_poly.entity_id
_entity_poly.type
_entity_poly.pdbx_seq_one_letter_code
_entity_poly.pdbx_strand_id
1 'polypeptide(L)'
;QAEINAASTAMQLKNQLLETLSITDSLTGLYNRNKLNLIINDQLARYARNKRPFAVLMIDVDYFKTLNDSLGHVAGDEILTAVAKKIFHCIRSVDYAARYGGDEFILILTETTVDEAMKTAERIRSHVANIYCNAINNTVQVTLSIGIIQSEPEDTSLTILLSRVDSALYEAKHAGRNQAYCMQPKPSAA
;
A
#
# COMPACT_ATOMS: atom_id res chain seq x y z
N GLN A 1 32.08 -4.44 -29.88
CA GLN A 1 31.28 -5.21 -28.90
C GLN A 1 31.53 -4.71 -27.46
N ALA A 2 32.77 -4.41 -27.05
CA ALA A 2 33.11 -3.92 -25.74
C ALA A 2 32.50 -2.52 -25.42
N GLU A 3 32.51 -1.61 -26.39
CA GLU A 3 31.93 -0.26 -26.27
C GLU A 3 30.41 -0.29 -26.15
N ILE A 4 29.73 -1.17 -26.90
CA ILE A 4 28.28 -1.36 -26.82
C ILE A 4 27.88 -1.90 -25.44
N ASN A 5 28.64 -2.85 -24.91
CA ASN A 5 28.40 -3.41 -23.58
C ASN A 5 28.62 -2.36 -22.48
N ALA A 6 29.66 -1.53 -22.58
CA ALA A 6 29.94 -0.45 -21.64
C ALA A 6 28.82 0.62 -21.66
N ALA A 7 28.36 1.03 -22.84
CA ALA A 7 27.27 1.97 -23.00
C ALA A 7 25.94 1.41 -22.44
N SER A 8 25.66 0.13 -22.66
CA SER A 8 24.48 -0.55 -22.11
C SER A 8 24.52 -0.61 -20.57
N THR A 9 25.68 -0.95 -20.01
CA THR A 9 25.86 -0.98 -18.54
C THR A 9 25.71 0.40 -17.91
N ALA A 10 26.28 1.44 -18.55
CA ALA A 10 26.15 2.82 -18.07
C ALA A 10 24.69 3.31 -18.13
N MET A 11 23.94 2.94 -19.17
CA MET A 11 22.52 3.27 -19.30
C MET A 11 21.67 2.57 -18.24
N GLN A 12 21.94 1.30 -17.95
CA GLN A 12 21.28 0.55 -16.89
C GLN A 12 21.54 1.18 -15.51
N LEU A 13 22.80 1.56 -15.23
CA LEU A 13 23.18 2.20 -13.97
C LEU A 13 22.48 3.55 -13.81
N LYS A 14 22.41 4.35 -14.89
CA LYS A 14 21.70 5.63 -14.91
C LYS A 14 20.20 5.45 -14.67
N ASN A 15 19.57 4.46 -15.29
CA ASN A 15 18.16 4.16 -15.10
C ASN A 15 17.88 3.71 -13.66
N GLN A 16 18.71 2.83 -13.08
CA GLN A 16 18.61 2.44 -11.67
C GLN A 16 18.75 3.63 -10.72
N LEU A 17 19.67 4.55 -11.01
CA LEU A 17 19.85 5.78 -10.23
C LEU A 17 18.61 6.69 -10.33
N LEU A 18 18.05 6.86 -11.53
CA LEU A 18 16.83 7.64 -11.75
C LEU A 18 15.61 7.01 -11.05
N GLU A 19 15.47 5.69 -11.08
CA GLU A 19 14.43 4.97 -10.33
C GLU A 19 14.60 5.14 -8.83
N THR A 20 15.84 5.10 -8.33
CA THR A 20 16.13 5.33 -6.90
C THR A 20 15.84 6.78 -6.48
N LEU A 21 16.05 7.74 -7.37
CA LEU A 21 15.73 9.15 -7.13
C LEU A 21 14.24 9.45 -7.32
N SER A 22 13.49 8.62 -8.03
CA SER A 22 12.03 8.73 -8.14
C SER A 22 11.40 8.44 -6.79
N ILE A 23 10.42 9.23 -6.40
CA ILE A 23 9.65 9.06 -5.16
C ILE A 23 8.26 8.46 -5.42
N THR A 24 7.88 8.29 -6.68
CA THR A 24 6.56 7.83 -7.10
C THR A 24 6.63 6.55 -7.92
N ASP A 25 5.57 5.76 -7.86
CA ASP A 25 5.31 4.63 -8.73
C ASP A 25 4.78 5.13 -10.09
N SER A 26 5.40 4.70 -11.18
CA SER A 26 5.09 5.21 -12.53
C SER A 26 3.71 4.81 -13.04
N LEU A 27 3.15 3.69 -12.59
CA LEU A 27 1.83 3.22 -13.00
C LEU A 27 0.71 3.97 -12.28
N THR A 28 0.82 4.08 -10.96
CA THR A 28 -0.26 4.55 -10.09
C THR A 28 -0.15 6.01 -9.69
N GLY A 29 1.05 6.61 -9.77
CA GLY A 29 1.34 7.96 -9.31
C GLY A 29 1.42 8.11 -7.78
N LEU A 30 1.15 7.06 -7.01
CA LEU A 30 1.36 7.02 -5.57
C LEU A 30 2.86 7.00 -5.24
N TYR A 31 3.21 7.16 -3.98
CA TYR A 31 4.59 6.96 -3.55
C TYR A 31 5.05 5.52 -3.87
N ASN A 32 6.34 5.39 -4.14
CA ASN A 32 6.97 4.07 -4.29
C ASN A 32 7.44 3.53 -2.94
N ARG A 33 7.90 2.28 -2.93
CA ARG A 33 8.39 1.59 -1.74
C ARG A 33 9.55 2.32 -1.05
N ASN A 34 10.47 2.92 -1.83
CA ASN A 34 11.60 3.64 -1.25
C ASN A 34 11.15 4.87 -0.46
N LYS A 35 10.25 5.66 -1.03
CA LYS A 35 9.66 6.83 -0.34
C LYS A 35 8.85 6.41 0.87
N LEU A 36 8.08 5.33 0.79
CA LEU A 36 7.32 4.79 1.91
C LEU A 36 8.22 4.44 3.10
N ASN A 37 9.34 3.77 2.86
CA ASN A 37 10.28 3.41 3.92
C ASN A 37 10.80 4.63 4.68
N LEU A 38 11.09 5.72 3.96
CA LEU A 38 11.49 6.99 4.59
C LEU A 38 10.36 7.59 5.44
N ILE A 39 9.12 7.56 4.92
CA ILE A 39 7.94 8.05 5.64
C ILE A 39 7.72 7.26 6.93
N ILE A 40 7.79 5.93 6.87
CA ILE A 40 7.60 5.07 8.06
C ILE A 40 8.66 5.37 9.12
N ASN A 41 9.93 5.49 8.73
CA ASN A 41 11.00 5.81 9.67
C ASN A 41 10.79 7.20 10.34
N ASP A 42 10.31 8.20 9.59
CA ASP A 42 9.95 9.49 10.16
C ASP A 42 8.76 9.39 11.14
N GLN A 43 7.72 8.63 10.80
CA GLN A 43 6.57 8.40 11.68
C GLN A 43 6.96 7.67 12.96
N LEU A 44 7.81 6.65 12.88
CA LEU A 44 8.35 5.96 14.06
C LEU A 44 9.15 6.90 14.96
N ALA A 45 9.99 7.76 14.38
CA ALA A 45 10.75 8.76 15.13
C ALA A 45 9.84 9.81 15.79
N ARG A 46 8.76 10.23 15.12
CA ARG A 46 7.74 11.13 15.68
C ARG A 46 6.99 10.47 16.84
N TYR A 47 6.54 9.23 16.65
CA TYR A 47 5.85 8.46 17.67
C TYR A 47 6.72 8.26 18.91
N ALA A 48 8.00 7.96 18.75
CA ALA A 48 8.94 7.83 19.86
C ALA A 48 9.02 9.10 20.73
N ARG A 49 8.90 10.30 20.12
CA ARG A 49 8.98 11.60 20.79
C ARG A 49 7.68 12.04 21.44
N ASN A 50 6.57 11.96 20.73
CA ASN A 50 5.32 12.60 21.12
C ASN A 50 4.19 11.62 21.52
N LYS A 51 4.39 10.32 21.28
CA LYS A 51 3.41 9.25 21.58
C LYS A 51 2.05 9.41 20.87
N ARG A 52 1.97 10.25 19.84
CA ARG A 52 0.75 10.35 19.03
C ARG A 52 0.67 9.16 18.10
N PRO A 53 -0.41 8.38 18.14
CA PRO A 53 -0.52 7.16 17.35
C PRO A 53 -0.61 7.49 15.85
N PHE A 54 -0.10 6.62 15.03
CA PHE A 54 -0.42 6.56 13.62
C PHE A 54 -0.87 5.14 13.26
N ALA A 55 -1.67 5.01 12.22
CA ALA A 55 -2.11 3.70 11.75
C ALA A 55 -1.45 3.34 10.43
N VAL A 56 -1.22 2.05 10.24
CA VAL A 56 -0.72 1.48 8.98
C VAL A 56 -1.76 0.52 8.44
N LEU A 57 -2.11 0.70 7.17
CA LEU A 57 -2.96 -0.22 6.43
C LEU A 57 -2.14 -0.89 5.33
N MET A 58 -2.15 -2.21 5.29
CA MET A 58 -1.65 -2.98 4.14
C MET A 58 -2.83 -3.55 3.37
N ILE A 59 -2.90 -3.22 2.10
CA ILE A 59 -4.01 -3.51 1.20
C ILE A 59 -3.52 -4.41 0.07
N ASP A 60 -4.28 -5.42 -0.25
CA ASP A 60 -4.04 -6.33 -1.37
C ASP A 60 -5.30 -6.47 -2.21
N VAL A 61 -5.14 -6.44 -3.53
CA VAL A 61 -6.26 -6.64 -4.47
C VAL A 61 -6.53 -8.13 -4.59
N ASP A 62 -7.69 -8.56 -4.10
CA ASP A 62 -8.06 -9.96 -4.06
C ASP A 62 -8.09 -10.58 -5.46
N TYR A 63 -7.49 -11.77 -5.60
CA TYR A 63 -7.43 -12.55 -6.84
C TYR A 63 -6.86 -11.80 -8.05
N PHE A 64 -5.98 -10.81 -7.82
CA PHE A 64 -5.43 -9.96 -8.90
C PHE A 64 -4.73 -10.76 -10.00
N LYS A 65 -3.99 -11.82 -9.62
CA LYS A 65 -3.36 -12.71 -10.62
C LYS A 65 -4.40 -13.37 -11.54
N THR A 66 -5.47 -13.90 -10.96
CA THR A 66 -6.57 -14.52 -11.73
C THR A 66 -7.24 -13.50 -12.65
N LEU A 67 -7.39 -12.28 -12.17
CA LEU A 67 -7.94 -11.17 -12.94
C LEU A 67 -7.05 -10.82 -14.14
N ASN A 68 -5.73 -10.70 -13.93
CA ASN A 68 -4.75 -10.52 -15.01
C ASN A 68 -4.77 -11.67 -16.03
N ASP A 69 -4.81 -12.92 -15.55
CA ASP A 69 -4.83 -14.11 -16.42
C ASP A 69 -6.10 -14.15 -17.29
N SER A 70 -7.21 -13.64 -16.78
CA SER A 70 -8.50 -13.63 -17.48
C SER A 70 -8.71 -12.42 -18.40
N LEU A 71 -8.28 -11.22 -17.98
CA LEU A 71 -8.59 -9.95 -18.65
C LEU A 71 -7.37 -9.33 -19.37
N GLY A 72 -6.17 -9.86 -19.13
CA GLY A 72 -4.91 -9.35 -19.65
C GLY A 72 -4.28 -8.27 -18.77
N HIS A 73 -2.98 -8.06 -18.96
CA HIS A 73 -2.19 -7.12 -18.14
C HIS A 73 -2.60 -5.65 -18.32
N VAL A 74 -3.06 -5.25 -19.50
CA VAL A 74 -3.54 -3.87 -19.73
C VAL A 74 -4.74 -3.56 -18.86
N ALA A 75 -5.71 -4.48 -18.78
CA ALA A 75 -6.85 -4.35 -17.89
C ALA A 75 -6.43 -4.35 -16.40
N GLY A 76 -5.48 -5.19 -16.03
CA GLY A 76 -4.91 -5.21 -14.68
C GLY A 76 -4.27 -3.88 -14.30
N ASP A 77 -3.49 -3.28 -15.18
CA ASP A 77 -2.86 -1.97 -14.97
C ASP A 77 -3.90 -0.85 -14.81
N GLU A 78 -4.96 -0.86 -15.62
CA GLU A 78 -6.08 0.09 -15.47
C GLU A 78 -6.78 -0.09 -14.10
N ILE A 79 -6.99 -1.32 -13.66
CA ILE A 79 -7.60 -1.63 -12.37
C ILE A 79 -6.72 -1.13 -11.22
N LEU A 80 -5.41 -1.40 -11.23
CA LEU A 80 -4.49 -0.91 -10.21
C LEU A 80 -4.47 0.63 -10.17
N THR A 81 -4.48 1.27 -11.32
CA THR A 81 -4.53 2.74 -11.41
C THR A 81 -5.85 3.29 -10.83
N ALA A 82 -6.97 2.63 -11.11
CA ALA A 82 -8.26 3.03 -10.58
C ALA A 82 -8.34 2.81 -9.06
N VAL A 83 -7.83 1.69 -8.55
CA VAL A 83 -7.71 1.41 -7.11
C VAL A 83 -6.89 2.51 -6.42
N ALA A 84 -5.71 2.83 -6.96
CA ALA A 84 -4.83 3.86 -6.43
C ALA A 84 -5.52 5.23 -6.35
N LYS A 85 -6.25 5.63 -7.40
CA LYS A 85 -7.03 6.88 -7.41
C LYS A 85 -8.10 6.89 -6.33
N LYS A 86 -8.84 5.79 -6.16
CA LYS A 86 -9.88 5.67 -5.13
C LYS A 86 -9.29 5.69 -3.71
N ILE A 87 -8.16 5.03 -3.48
CA ILE A 87 -7.39 5.12 -2.24
C ILE A 87 -7.02 6.58 -1.95
N PHE A 88 -6.42 7.28 -2.92
CA PHE A 88 -5.98 8.65 -2.75
C PHE A 88 -7.13 9.61 -2.39
N HIS A 89 -8.32 9.41 -2.96
CA HIS A 89 -9.51 10.21 -2.63
C HIS A 89 -10.12 9.87 -1.26
N CYS A 90 -9.75 8.75 -0.68
CA CYS A 90 -10.24 8.31 0.64
C CYS A 90 -9.34 8.73 1.80
N ILE A 91 -8.18 9.30 1.58
CA ILE A 91 -7.25 9.72 2.62
C ILE A 91 -7.13 11.24 2.70
N ARG A 92 -6.64 11.75 3.83
CA ARG A 92 -6.42 13.19 4.05
C ARG A 92 -5.10 13.64 3.43
N SER A 93 -4.93 14.94 3.23
CA SER A 93 -3.67 15.52 2.70
C SER A 93 -2.44 15.28 3.57
N VAL A 94 -2.64 14.97 4.84
CA VAL A 94 -1.57 14.65 5.81
C VAL A 94 -1.23 13.16 5.88
N ASP A 95 -2.02 12.33 5.20
CA ASP A 95 -1.82 10.88 5.12
C ASP A 95 -0.98 10.53 3.89
N TYR A 96 -0.45 9.32 3.88
CA TYR A 96 0.42 8.86 2.79
C TYR A 96 -0.11 7.55 2.22
N ALA A 97 -0.01 7.41 0.90
CA ALA A 97 -0.32 6.19 0.18
C ALA A 97 0.83 5.82 -0.75
N ALA A 98 1.21 4.56 -0.75
CA ALA A 98 2.28 4.02 -1.59
C ALA A 98 1.85 2.71 -2.23
N ARG A 99 2.37 2.44 -3.43
CA ARG A 99 2.37 1.10 -4.00
C ARG A 99 3.59 0.35 -3.47
N TYR A 100 3.34 -0.74 -2.75
CA TYR A 100 4.39 -1.50 -2.07
C TYR A 100 4.93 -2.65 -2.91
N GLY A 101 4.05 -3.33 -3.62
CA GLY A 101 4.33 -4.45 -4.51
C GLY A 101 3.46 -4.41 -5.77
N GLY A 102 3.32 -5.54 -6.46
CA GLY A 102 2.54 -5.65 -7.70
C GLY A 102 1.09 -5.17 -7.54
N ASP A 103 0.37 -5.78 -6.62
CA ASP A 103 -1.05 -5.53 -6.28
C ASP A 103 -1.23 -5.09 -4.81
N GLU A 104 -0.14 -4.71 -4.16
CA GLU A 104 -0.12 -4.32 -2.75
C GLU A 104 0.09 -2.82 -2.57
N PHE A 105 -0.70 -2.23 -1.68
CA PHE A 105 -0.61 -0.82 -1.28
C PHE A 105 -0.43 -0.71 0.23
N ILE A 106 0.31 0.31 0.67
CA ILE A 106 0.43 0.65 2.08
C ILE A 106 0.03 2.10 2.29
N LEU A 107 -0.80 2.32 3.31
CA LEU A 107 -1.21 3.63 3.75
C LEU A 107 -0.66 3.90 5.14
N ILE A 108 -0.25 5.14 5.36
CA ILE A 108 0.10 5.68 6.68
C ILE A 108 -0.90 6.77 7.01
N LEU A 109 -1.71 6.54 8.03
CA LEU A 109 -2.69 7.51 8.51
C LEU A 109 -2.11 8.21 9.75
N THR A 110 -1.77 9.46 9.60
CA THR A 110 -1.09 10.27 10.62
C THR A 110 -2.05 10.61 11.76
N GLU A 111 -1.59 10.52 13.01
CA GLU A 111 -2.37 10.83 14.22
C GLU A 111 -3.76 10.18 14.19
N THR A 112 -3.79 8.90 13.91
CA THR A 112 -5.02 8.12 13.68
C THR A 112 -5.04 6.88 14.55
N THR A 113 -6.15 6.67 15.23
CA THR A 113 -6.42 5.46 16.02
C THR A 113 -6.86 4.29 15.12
N VAL A 114 -6.84 3.09 15.69
CA VAL A 114 -7.28 1.89 14.98
C VAL A 114 -8.75 1.96 14.54
N ASP A 115 -9.62 2.55 15.34
CA ASP A 115 -11.05 2.68 15.03
C ASP A 115 -11.29 3.65 13.85
N GLU A 116 -10.54 4.74 13.81
CA GLU A 116 -10.57 5.69 12.68
C GLU A 116 -9.99 5.08 11.40
N ALA A 117 -8.92 4.29 11.56
CA ALA A 117 -8.30 3.56 10.45
C ALA A 117 -9.26 2.52 9.86
N MET A 118 -10.02 1.81 10.69
CA MET A 118 -11.05 0.87 10.25
C MET A 118 -12.13 1.56 9.39
N LYS A 119 -12.60 2.73 9.81
CA LYS A 119 -13.56 3.52 9.02
C LYS A 119 -13.00 3.91 7.65
N THR A 120 -11.73 4.28 7.60
CA THR A 120 -11.05 4.60 6.34
C THR A 120 -10.89 3.37 5.46
N ALA A 121 -10.52 2.22 6.02
CA ALA A 121 -10.40 0.95 5.30
C ALA A 121 -11.74 0.53 4.67
N GLU A 122 -12.84 0.58 5.43
CA GLU A 122 -14.17 0.23 4.92
C GLU A 122 -14.66 1.19 3.83
N ARG A 123 -14.34 2.49 3.96
CA ARG A 123 -14.62 3.48 2.91
C ARG A 123 -13.85 3.15 1.63
N ILE A 124 -12.57 2.81 1.71
CA ILE A 124 -11.77 2.41 0.55
C ILE A 124 -12.36 1.15 -0.09
N ARG A 125 -12.63 0.11 0.71
CA ARG A 125 -13.17 -1.16 0.24
C ARG A 125 -14.50 -0.98 -0.51
N SER A 126 -15.40 -0.16 0.01
CA SER A 126 -16.68 0.13 -0.63
C SER A 126 -16.53 0.93 -1.93
N HIS A 127 -15.56 1.85 -2.00
CA HIS A 127 -15.36 2.68 -3.20
C HIS A 127 -14.71 1.92 -4.36
N VAL A 128 -13.94 0.86 -4.10
CA VAL A 128 -13.28 0.07 -5.15
C VAL A 128 -14.15 -1.08 -5.69
N ALA A 129 -15.29 -1.37 -5.07
CA ALA A 129 -16.10 -2.54 -5.39
C ALA A 129 -16.47 -2.70 -6.87
N ASN A 130 -16.61 -1.56 -7.60
CA ASN A 130 -16.91 -1.57 -9.02
C ASN A 130 -15.98 -0.60 -9.76
N ILE A 131 -15.19 -1.14 -10.69
CA ILE A 131 -14.26 -0.36 -11.52
C ILE A 131 -14.63 -0.57 -12.98
N TYR A 132 -14.90 0.52 -13.69
CA TYR A 132 -15.03 0.47 -15.14
C TYR A 132 -13.63 0.38 -15.76
N CYS A 133 -13.43 -0.63 -16.60
CA CYS A 133 -12.18 -0.89 -17.30
C CYS A 133 -12.37 -0.66 -18.81
N ASN A 134 -11.65 0.33 -19.35
CA ASN A 134 -11.75 0.70 -20.76
C ASN A 134 -11.21 -0.39 -21.69
N ALA A 135 -10.14 -1.08 -21.28
CA ALA A 135 -9.49 -2.12 -22.06
C ALA A 135 -10.45 -3.26 -22.47
N ILE A 136 -11.48 -3.51 -21.66
CA ILE A 136 -12.48 -4.55 -21.89
C ILE A 136 -13.90 -3.98 -22.09
N ASN A 137 -14.06 -2.65 -22.04
CA ASN A 137 -15.32 -1.93 -22.13
C ASN A 137 -16.40 -2.50 -21.20
N ASN A 138 -16.03 -2.81 -19.95
CA ASN A 138 -16.93 -3.42 -18.97
C ASN A 138 -16.57 -3.01 -17.55
N THR A 139 -17.52 -3.20 -16.62
CA THR A 139 -17.28 -3.02 -15.18
C THR A 139 -16.78 -4.30 -14.55
N VAL A 140 -15.71 -4.20 -13.79
CA VAL A 140 -15.09 -5.31 -13.06
C VAL A 140 -15.39 -5.15 -11.57
N GLN A 141 -15.84 -6.23 -10.94
CA GLN A 141 -15.92 -6.30 -9.49
C GLN A 141 -14.53 -6.53 -8.91
N VAL A 142 -14.11 -5.66 -8.03
CA VAL A 142 -12.81 -5.71 -7.36
C VAL A 142 -13.03 -5.72 -5.86
N THR A 143 -12.38 -6.65 -5.17
CA THR A 143 -12.40 -6.69 -3.71
C THR A 143 -10.99 -6.51 -3.13
N LEU A 144 -10.93 -6.03 -1.91
CA LEU A 144 -9.69 -5.78 -1.19
C LEU A 144 -9.67 -6.52 0.14
N SER A 145 -8.54 -7.13 0.45
CA SER A 145 -8.20 -7.54 1.82
C SER A 145 -7.32 -6.47 2.44
N ILE A 146 -7.61 -6.06 3.66
CA ILE A 146 -6.92 -4.94 4.34
C ILE A 146 -6.50 -5.39 5.74
N GLY A 147 -5.20 -5.35 6.01
CA GLY A 147 -4.67 -5.48 7.37
C GLY A 147 -4.46 -4.11 7.99
N ILE A 148 -4.80 -3.94 9.26
CA ILE A 148 -4.72 -2.67 9.98
C ILE A 148 -3.99 -2.86 11.29
N ILE A 149 -3.04 -1.98 11.58
CA ILE A 149 -2.40 -1.86 12.90
C ILE A 149 -2.34 -0.39 13.32
N GLN A 150 -2.28 -0.16 14.61
CA GLN A 150 -1.88 1.11 15.21
C GLN A 150 -0.45 0.97 15.72
N SER A 151 0.32 2.06 15.68
CA SER A 151 1.68 2.11 16.23
C SER A 151 1.70 1.81 17.73
N GLU A 152 2.66 0.99 18.15
CA GLU A 152 2.89 0.57 19.54
C GLU A 152 4.33 0.89 19.96
N PRO A 153 4.63 0.96 21.27
CA PRO A 153 5.99 1.21 21.76
C PRO A 153 7.03 0.19 21.26
N GLU A 154 6.61 -1.03 20.97
CA GLU A 154 7.45 -2.11 20.46
C GLU A 154 7.79 -1.97 18.97
N ASP A 155 7.12 -1.09 18.25
CA ASP A 155 7.42 -0.81 16.83
C ASP A 155 8.68 0.04 16.71
N THR A 156 9.83 -0.56 17.00
CA THR A 156 11.12 0.12 17.01
C THR A 156 11.80 0.17 15.65
N SER A 157 11.27 -0.53 14.65
CA SER A 157 11.82 -0.56 13.30
C SER A 157 10.76 -0.78 12.23
N LEU A 158 11.11 -0.37 11.01
CA LEU A 158 10.35 -0.64 9.79
C LEU A 158 9.98 -2.13 9.66
N THR A 159 10.94 -3.02 9.90
CA THR A 159 10.75 -4.47 9.76
C THR A 159 9.70 -5.01 10.72
N ILE A 160 9.74 -4.59 11.98
CA ILE A 160 8.75 -5.01 12.99
C ILE A 160 7.36 -4.51 12.60
N LEU A 161 7.24 -3.24 12.25
CA LEU A 161 5.97 -2.63 11.87
C LEU A 161 5.35 -3.32 10.64
N LEU A 162 6.16 -3.54 9.60
CA LEU A 162 5.68 -4.22 8.38
C LEU A 162 5.30 -5.67 8.64
N SER A 163 6.02 -6.40 9.48
CA SER A 163 5.67 -7.77 9.87
C SER A 163 4.32 -7.85 10.59
N ARG A 164 4.01 -6.87 11.45
CA ARG A 164 2.72 -6.81 12.16
C ARG A 164 1.57 -6.55 11.21
N VAL A 165 1.71 -5.57 10.30
CA VAL A 165 0.62 -5.25 9.36
C VAL A 165 0.43 -6.35 8.32
N ASP A 166 1.48 -7.04 7.90
CA ASP A 166 1.40 -8.22 7.03
C ASP A 166 0.63 -9.36 7.72
N SER A 167 0.90 -9.60 9.01
CA SER A 167 0.11 -10.57 9.79
C SER A 167 -1.37 -10.21 9.85
N ALA A 168 -1.71 -8.93 10.00
CA ALA A 168 -3.10 -8.48 9.96
C ALA A 168 -3.75 -8.69 8.58
N LEU A 169 -3.02 -8.44 7.50
CA LEU A 169 -3.49 -8.71 6.14
C LEU A 169 -3.71 -10.22 5.90
N TYR A 170 -2.80 -11.05 6.42
CA TYR A 170 -2.93 -12.49 6.36
C TYR A 170 -4.24 -12.96 7.00
N GLU A 171 -4.61 -12.43 8.17
CA GLU A 171 -5.87 -12.75 8.85
C GLU A 171 -7.08 -12.32 8.01
N ALA A 172 -7.06 -11.13 7.40
CA ALA A 172 -8.12 -10.68 6.50
C ALA A 172 -8.32 -11.65 5.32
N LYS A 173 -7.22 -12.11 4.71
CA LYS A 173 -7.26 -13.09 3.61
C LYS A 173 -7.79 -14.44 4.04
N HIS A 174 -7.40 -14.94 5.22
CA HIS A 174 -7.83 -16.25 5.74
C HIS A 174 -9.27 -16.25 6.24
N ALA A 175 -9.75 -15.12 6.74
CA ALA A 175 -11.15 -14.98 7.18
C ALA A 175 -12.16 -14.83 6.01
N GLY A 176 -11.71 -14.98 4.76
CA GLY A 176 -12.60 -15.03 3.58
C GLY A 176 -12.39 -13.89 2.58
N ARG A 177 -11.36 -13.06 2.74
CA ARG A 177 -11.06 -11.88 1.88
C ARG A 177 -12.17 -10.82 1.91
N ASN A 178 -12.10 -9.83 1.02
CA ASN A 178 -13.07 -8.73 0.91
C ASN A 178 -13.46 -8.11 2.25
N GLN A 179 -12.48 -7.87 3.11
CA GLN A 179 -12.67 -7.34 4.46
C GLN A 179 -11.43 -6.66 4.99
N ALA A 180 -11.63 -5.85 6.02
CA ALA A 180 -10.56 -5.29 6.82
C ALA A 180 -10.43 -6.07 8.14
N TYR A 181 -9.19 -6.39 8.51
CA TYR A 181 -8.87 -7.00 9.80
C TYR A 181 -7.96 -6.07 10.59
N CYS A 182 -8.34 -5.79 11.81
CA CYS A 182 -7.58 -4.95 12.72
C CYS A 182 -6.92 -5.79 13.80
N MET A 183 -5.60 -5.72 13.88
CA MET A 183 -4.88 -6.22 15.04
C MET A 183 -4.99 -5.20 16.16
N GLN A 184 -5.70 -5.58 17.22
CA GLN A 184 -5.90 -4.70 18.38
C GLN A 184 -4.57 -4.37 19.06
N PRO A 185 -4.36 -3.10 19.46
CA PRO A 185 -3.18 -2.74 20.23
C PRO A 185 -3.14 -3.55 21.53
N LYS A 186 -1.92 -3.88 21.98
CA LYS A 186 -1.76 -4.49 23.28
C LYS A 186 -2.24 -3.52 24.37
N PRO A 187 -2.90 -4.02 25.43
CA PRO A 187 -3.25 -3.18 26.57
C PRO A 187 -1.97 -2.52 27.09
N SER A 188 -2.01 -1.20 27.22
CA SER A 188 -0.90 -0.46 27.86
C SER A 188 -0.66 -1.06 29.23
N ALA A 189 0.55 -1.52 29.50
CA ALA A 189 0.94 -1.90 30.86
C ALA A 189 0.84 -0.63 31.73
N ALA A 190 -0.07 -0.66 32.70
CA ALA A 190 -0.32 0.43 33.63
C ALA A 190 0.88 0.64 34.55
#